data_5a7bc3e0aea5bac6f45d4e2356081471
#
_entry.id   5a7bc3e0aea5bac6f45d4e2356081471
#
_cell.length_a   1.000
_cell.length_b   1.000
_cell.length_c   1.000
_cell.angle_alpha   90.00
_cell.angle_beta   90.00
_cell.angle_gamma   90.00
#
_symmetry.space_group_name_H-M   'P 1'
#
loop_
_entity.id
_entity.type
_entity.pdbx_description
1 polymer ?
#
loop_
_entity_poly.entity_id
_entity_poly.type
_entity_poly.pdbx_seq_one_letter_code
_entity_poly.pdbx_strand_id
1 'polypeptide(L)'
;MLVQTHFPRKLTHTRYDQYLASGWFRGSVMLYKMDLLCIDARVYSVVNIRLDLRDHTLSKSQRKIKRKVEKRFTVTIGPAKISQSRQRLYAAHKLRFKGFIHDTLDEYLHAGFNSTVFDTQEVCVYDGDRLIAVSFFDLGDRSMASLLALFDEAYSEYSLGYYTMLKEVEYGQQTGRRWFYPGYVLDLPSTFDYKLKLGEMEYYTPNKRWGKYTNFNKEHSVAHRLRSAMHQLEGALREEKIQVKTWYYPYFSMGYMPLWKDRFLHLPWIFELGHDLDGMCAIGYCAEHDHYVLSHINPCPDEQHFINMEQAREFGDDQTYLGHLMEYGVPIAEGSLTEVLRHIQFWLTRSDKILPA
;
A
#
# COMPACT_ATOMS: atom_id res chain seq x y z
N MET A 1 -7.63 1.42 -14.18
CA MET A 1 -8.14 1.23 -12.79
C MET A 1 -6.94 1.17 -11.88
N LEU A 2 -6.84 2.11 -10.95
CA LEU A 2 -5.68 2.29 -10.06
C LEU A 2 -5.64 1.29 -8.89
N VAL A 3 -6.80 0.75 -8.53
CA VAL A 3 -6.93 -0.31 -7.52
C VAL A 3 -7.81 -1.42 -8.07
N GLN A 4 -7.40 -2.66 -7.90
CA GLN A 4 -8.16 -3.86 -8.30
C GLN A 4 -8.07 -4.88 -7.18
N THR A 5 -9.16 -5.59 -6.93
CA THR A 5 -9.25 -6.67 -5.94
C THR A 5 -9.82 -7.94 -6.56
N HIS A 6 -9.37 -9.09 -6.07
CA HIS A 6 -9.87 -10.40 -6.48
C HIS A 6 -9.86 -11.37 -5.29
N PHE A 7 -10.97 -12.06 -5.07
CA PHE A 7 -11.13 -13.06 -4.02
C PHE A 7 -11.14 -14.46 -4.63
N PRO A 8 -9.99 -15.15 -4.72
CA PRO A 8 -9.91 -16.46 -5.34
C PRO A 8 -10.54 -17.54 -4.44
N ARG A 9 -11.51 -18.28 -4.96
CA ARG A 9 -12.08 -19.45 -4.25
C ARG A 9 -11.15 -20.67 -4.30
N LYS A 10 -10.31 -20.75 -5.33
CA LYS A 10 -9.25 -21.75 -5.53
C LYS A 10 -8.06 -21.07 -6.18
N LEU A 11 -6.87 -21.43 -5.76
CA LEU A 11 -5.63 -20.88 -6.31
C LEU A 11 -4.59 -21.98 -6.45
N THR A 12 -4.22 -22.31 -7.68
CA THR A 12 -3.07 -23.19 -7.94
C THR A 12 -1.79 -22.38 -7.91
N HIS A 13 -0.65 -23.01 -7.62
CA HIS A 13 0.67 -22.37 -7.65
C HIS A 13 0.94 -21.69 -8.99
N THR A 14 0.64 -22.35 -10.11
CA THR A 14 0.79 -21.78 -11.46
C THR A 14 -0.09 -20.54 -11.65
N ARG A 15 -1.33 -20.55 -11.13
CA ARG A 15 -2.22 -19.38 -11.23
C ARG A 15 -1.72 -18.22 -10.35
N TYR A 16 -1.17 -18.54 -9.18
CA TYR A 16 -0.52 -17.53 -8.33
C TYR A 16 0.67 -16.87 -9.01
N ASP A 17 1.53 -17.66 -9.70
CA ASP A 17 2.62 -17.12 -10.53
C ASP A 17 2.13 -16.09 -11.55
N GLN A 18 1.00 -16.36 -12.21
CA GLN A 18 0.40 -15.45 -13.19
C GLN A 18 -0.06 -14.13 -12.55
N TYR A 19 -0.65 -14.18 -11.36
CA TYR A 19 -1.02 -12.98 -10.61
C TYR A 19 0.20 -12.16 -10.23
N LEU A 20 1.22 -12.77 -9.61
CA LEU A 20 2.47 -12.09 -9.25
C LEU A 20 3.16 -11.48 -10.48
N ALA A 21 3.23 -12.23 -11.60
CA ALA A 21 3.80 -11.75 -12.85
C ALA A 21 3.01 -10.56 -13.46
N SER A 22 1.74 -10.42 -13.12
CA SER A 22 0.86 -9.33 -13.54
C SER A 22 0.80 -8.17 -12.54
N GLY A 23 1.68 -8.16 -11.52
CA GLY A 23 1.80 -7.08 -10.54
C GLY A 23 0.76 -7.09 -9.43
N TRP A 24 0.20 -8.25 -9.10
CA TRP A 24 -0.70 -8.41 -7.98
C TRP A 24 0.05 -8.76 -6.70
N PHE A 25 -0.54 -8.38 -5.56
CA PHE A 25 -0.09 -8.72 -4.20
C PHE A 25 -1.17 -9.51 -3.48
N ARG A 26 -0.80 -10.18 -2.41
CA ARG A 26 -1.75 -10.72 -1.45
C ARG A 26 -2.06 -9.72 -0.34
N GLY A 27 -3.36 -9.59 -0.01
CA GLY A 27 -3.86 -8.92 1.19
C GLY A 27 -4.80 -9.87 1.94
N SER A 28 -4.32 -10.53 2.99
CA SER A 28 -5.07 -11.54 3.73
C SER A 28 -5.57 -12.67 2.83
N VAL A 29 -6.87 -12.77 2.57
CA VAL A 29 -7.50 -13.82 1.71
C VAL A 29 -7.77 -13.37 0.28
N MET A 30 -7.40 -12.14 -0.07
CA MET A 30 -7.59 -11.59 -1.41
C MET A 30 -6.25 -11.32 -2.12
N LEU A 31 -6.34 -11.18 -3.43
CA LEU A 31 -5.30 -10.57 -4.25
C LEU A 31 -5.71 -9.14 -4.57
N TYR A 32 -4.76 -8.22 -4.54
CA TYR A 32 -5.00 -6.84 -4.93
C TYR A 32 -3.87 -6.31 -5.80
N LYS A 33 -4.20 -5.31 -6.59
CA LYS A 33 -3.26 -4.49 -7.35
C LYS A 33 -3.57 -3.04 -7.06
N MET A 34 -2.54 -2.25 -6.80
CA MET A 34 -2.67 -0.85 -6.40
C MET A 34 -1.51 -0.05 -6.99
N ASP A 35 -1.83 1.06 -7.65
CA ASP A 35 -0.84 1.94 -8.27
C ASP A 35 -0.52 3.16 -7.41
N LEU A 36 -1.36 3.48 -6.42
CA LEU A 36 -1.19 4.61 -5.50
C LEU A 36 -1.27 4.16 -4.04
N LEU A 37 -0.54 4.85 -3.18
CA LEU A 37 -0.57 4.72 -1.72
C LEU A 37 -0.59 6.12 -1.10
N CYS A 38 -1.46 6.34 -0.10
CA CYS A 38 -1.54 7.59 0.65
C CYS A 38 -1.07 7.34 2.09
N ILE A 39 0.12 7.81 2.43
CA ILE A 39 0.74 7.71 3.76
C ILE A 39 1.59 8.94 4.05
N ASP A 40 1.81 9.26 5.33
CA ASP A 40 2.64 10.38 5.80
C ASP A 40 2.27 11.71 5.07
N ALA A 41 0.95 12.01 4.96
CA ALA A 41 0.41 13.18 4.26
C ALA A 41 0.99 13.37 2.84
N ARG A 42 1.10 12.27 2.11
CA ARG A 42 1.61 12.28 0.74
C ARG A 42 1.06 11.10 -0.07
N VAL A 43 0.91 11.33 -1.37
CA VAL A 43 0.53 10.29 -2.33
C VAL A 43 1.77 9.82 -3.07
N TYR A 44 1.96 8.49 -3.08
CA TYR A 44 3.07 7.79 -3.73
C TYR A 44 2.55 6.85 -4.81
N SER A 45 3.37 6.58 -5.82
CA SER A 45 3.16 5.43 -6.68
C SER A 45 3.75 4.17 -6.06
N VAL A 46 2.99 3.09 -6.14
CA VAL A 46 3.44 1.74 -5.81
C VAL A 46 4.21 1.17 -6.99
N VAL A 47 5.46 0.81 -6.78
CA VAL A 47 6.36 0.26 -7.80
C VAL A 47 6.66 -1.19 -7.43
N ASN A 48 5.97 -2.12 -8.08
CA ASN A 48 6.17 -3.56 -7.88
C ASN A 48 7.55 -3.96 -8.33
N ILE A 49 8.26 -4.72 -7.51
CA ILE A 49 9.61 -5.19 -7.80
C ILE A 49 9.71 -6.72 -7.68
N ARG A 50 10.65 -7.31 -8.44
CA ARG A 50 11.01 -8.71 -8.34
C ARG A 50 12.50 -8.92 -8.58
N LEU A 51 13.00 -10.06 -8.10
CA LEU A 51 14.39 -10.54 -8.26
C LEU A 51 14.41 -11.83 -9.06
N ASP A 52 15.26 -11.94 -10.08
CA ASP A 52 15.56 -13.22 -10.74
C ASP A 52 16.57 -13.99 -9.86
N LEU A 53 16.19 -15.17 -9.40
CA LEU A 53 16.98 -15.98 -8.47
C LEU A 53 18.02 -16.87 -9.16
N ARG A 54 17.98 -17.05 -10.48
CA ARG A 54 18.83 -18.04 -11.20
C ARG A 54 20.32 -17.83 -10.99
N ASP A 55 20.78 -16.59 -11.19
CA ASP A 55 22.19 -16.24 -11.10
C ASP A 55 22.46 -15.31 -9.90
N HIS A 56 21.47 -15.18 -9.01
CA HIS A 56 21.59 -14.30 -7.86
C HIS A 56 22.59 -14.85 -6.84
N THR A 57 23.49 -14.01 -6.38
CA THR A 57 24.45 -14.31 -5.32
C THR A 57 24.43 -13.24 -4.25
N LEU A 58 24.52 -13.66 -2.99
CA LEU A 58 24.57 -12.73 -1.88
C LEU A 58 25.82 -11.85 -1.92
N SER A 59 25.66 -10.56 -1.74
CA SER A 59 26.73 -9.58 -1.59
C SER A 59 27.59 -9.85 -0.34
N LYS A 60 28.76 -9.22 -0.25
CA LYS A 60 29.63 -9.32 0.94
C LYS A 60 28.93 -8.89 2.23
N SER A 61 28.13 -7.80 2.18
CA SER A 61 27.36 -7.30 3.33
C SER A 61 26.24 -8.27 3.75
N GLN A 62 25.51 -8.84 2.80
CA GLN A 62 24.47 -9.84 3.07
C GLN A 62 25.06 -11.12 3.70
N ARG A 63 26.18 -11.63 3.17
CA ARG A 63 26.88 -12.75 3.78
C ARG A 63 27.39 -12.45 5.20
N LYS A 64 27.74 -11.20 5.51
CA LYS A 64 28.12 -10.78 6.87
C LYS A 64 26.93 -10.84 7.81
N ILE A 65 25.76 -10.31 7.40
CA ILE A 65 24.53 -10.39 8.19
C ILE A 65 24.16 -11.86 8.45
N LYS A 66 24.12 -12.67 7.39
CA LYS A 66 23.81 -14.10 7.48
C LYS A 66 24.70 -14.81 8.50
N ARG A 67 26.02 -14.66 8.39
CA ARG A 67 26.98 -15.28 9.34
C ARG A 67 26.81 -14.79 10.76
N LYS A 68 26.49 -13.50 10.98
CA LYS A 68 26.25 -12.93 12.32
C LYS A 68 25.04 -13.60 13.00
N VAL A 69 23.97 -13.81 12.24
CA VAL A 69 22.72 -14.42 12.76
C VAL A 69 22.90 -15.92 12.96
N GLU A 70 23.35 -16.67 11.94
CA GLU A 70 23.46 -18.13 11.98
C GLU A 70 24.52 -18.64 12.96
N LYS A 71 25.49 -17.82 13.38
CA LYS A 71 26.45 -18.16 14.44
C LYS A 71 25.81 -18.24 15.82
N ARG A 72 24.70 -17.49 16.04
CA ARG A 72 24.10 -17.30 17.37
C ARG A 72 22.73 -17.92 17.52
N PHE A 73 21.94 -17.92 16.47
CA PHE A 73 20.53 -18.25 16.52
C PHE A 73 20.20 -19.48 15.68
N THR A 74 19.16 -20.19 16.13
CA THR A 74 18.60 -21.31 15.36
C THR A 74 17.57 -20.77 14.37
N VAL A 75 17.61 -21.30 13.13
CA VAL A 75 16.73 -20.87 12.05
C VAL A 75 15.99 -22.06 11.48
N THR A 76 14.67 -21.95 11.34
CA THR A 76 13.81 -22.98 10.75
C THR A 76 12.96 -22.41 9.63
N ILE A 77 12.61 -23.23 8.66
CA ILE A 77 11.67 -22.90 7.57
C ILE A 77 10.63 -24.01 7.50
N GLY A 78 9.37 -23.66 7.36
CA GLY A 78 8.27 -24.62 7.24
C GLY A 78 6.92 -23.94 7.00
N PRO A 79 5.82 -24.69 6.98
CA PRO A 79 4.47 -24.15 6.84
C PRO A 79 4.16 -23.11 7.91
N ALA A 80 3.53 -22.00 7.51
CA ALA A 80 3.15 -20.92 8.42
C ALA A 80 2.22 -21.43 9.53
N LYS A 81 2.40 -20.90 10.74
CA LYS A 81 1.60 -21.24 11.93
C LYS A 81 1.11 -19.99 12.63
N ILE A 82 -0.09 -20.05 13.16
CA ILE A 82 -0.59 -19.07 14.12
C ILE A 82 -0.28 -19.58 15.53
N SER A 83 0.42 -18.78 16.32
CA SER A 83 0.75 -19.11 17.73
C SER A 83 0.87 -17.85 18.57
N GLN A 84 0.80 -18.00 19.89
CA GLN A 84 0.93 -16.89 20.81
C GLN A 84 2.28 -16.15 20.68
N SER A 85 3.38 -16.86 20.41
CA SER A 85 4.69 -16.23 20.21
C SER A 85 4.74 -15.36 18.95
N ARG A 86 4.10 -15.79 17.84
CA ARG A 86 3.98 -15.01 16.61
C ARG A 86 3.04 -13.82 16.79
N GLN A 87 1.92 -14.02 17.46
CA GLN A 87 0.97 -12.95 17.77
C GLN A 87 1.60 -11.85 18.63
N ARG A 88 2.48 -12.21 19.59
CA ARG A 88 3.24 -11.21 20.39
C ARG A 88 4.17 -10.37 19.52
N LEU A 89 4.91 -10.98 18.57
CA LEU A 89 5.75 -10.23 17.64
C LEU A 89 4.91 -9.33 16.71
N TYR A 90 3.73 -9.82 16.29
CA TYR A 90 2.80 -9.05 15.47
C TYR A 90 2.26 -7.83 16.22
N ALA A 91 1.80 -8.00 17.46
CA ALA A 91 1.30 -6.91 18.29
C ALA A 91 2.37 -5.82 18.52
N ALA A 92 3.63 -6.21 18.78
CA ALA A 92 4.74 -5.28 18.90
C ALA A 92 5.05 -4.56 17.55
N HIS A 93 4.93 -5.26 16.43
CA HIS A 93 5.11 -4.67 15.10
C HIS A 93 3.99 -3.68 14.76
N LYS A 94 2.73 -4.01 15.08
CA LYS A 94 1.56 -3.16 14.85
C LYS A 94 1.74 -1.76 15.47
N LEU A 95 2.30 -1.66 16.66
CA LEU A 95 2.56 -0.37 17.33
C LEU A 95 3.52 0.56 16.58
N ARG A 96 4.30 0.03 15.64
CA ARG A 96 5.28 0.77 14.83
C ARG A 96 4.85 0.96 13.39
N PHE A 97 3.81 0.24 12.99
CA PHE A 97 3.35 0.28 11.61
C PHE A 97 2.53 1.54 11.37
N LYS A 98 2.84 2.22 10.29
CA LYS A 98 2.07 3.38 9.81
C LYS A 98 1.14 2.95 8.69
N GLY A 99 -0.12 3.25 8.81
CA GLY A 99 -1.16 2.91 7.85
C GLY A 99 -2.03 1.73 8.28
N PHE A 100 -2.84 1.22 7.36
CA PHE A 100 -3.76 0.12 7.67
C PHE A 100 -3.03 -1.20 7.89
N ILE A 101 -3.27 -1.83 9.03
CA ILE A 101 -2.83 -3.19 9.35
C ILE A 101 -3.94 -3.91 10.15
N HIS A 102 -4.16 -5.19 9.90
CA HIS A 102 -5.16 -5.99 10.62
C HIS A 102 -4.87 -6.05 12.13
N ASP A 103 -5.91 -6.30 12.94
CA ASP A 103 -5.75 -6.31 14.41
C ASP A 103 -4.94 -7.49 14.90
N THR A 104 -5.07 -8.64 14.25
CA THR A 104 -4.37 -9.86 14.62
C THR A 104 -3.60 -10.45 13.43
N LEU A 105 -2.59 -11.28 13.74
CA LEU A 105 -1.85 -12.03 12.72
C LEU A 105 -2.76 -13.00 11.97
N ASP A 106 -3.77 -13.57 12.65
CA ASP A 106 -4.73 -14.46 12.02
C ASP A 106 -5.60 -13.72 10.99
N GLU A 107 -6.09 -12.54 11.33
CA GLU A 107 -6.78 -11.68 10.37
C GLU A 107 -5.88 -11.28 9.20
N TYR A 108 -4.61 -10.96 9.48
CA TYR A 108 -3.64 -10.61 8.44
C TYR A 108 -3.40 -11.77 7.45
N LEU A 109 -3.30 -13.00 7.93
CA LEU A 109 -3.01 -14.17 7.10
C LEU A 109 -4.27 -14.87 6.57
N HIS A 110 -5.36 -14.92 7.36
CA HIS A 110 -6.53 -15.76 7.10
C HIS A 110 -7.87 -15.03 7.10
N ALA A 111 -7.91 -13.72 7.45
CA ALA A 111 -9.15 -12.97 7.69
C ALA A 111 -10.11 -13.65 8.69
N GLY A 112 -9.56 -14.35 9.70
CA GLY A 112 -10.34 -15.12 10.67
C GLY A 112 -10.90 -16.46 10.15
N PHE A 113 -10.58 -16.87 8.91
CA PHE A 113 -10.98 -18.19 8.39
C PHE A 113 -10.01 -19.29 8.83
N ASN A 114 -10.50 -20.52 8.98
CA ASN A 114 -9.69 -21.67 9.40
C ASN A 114 -8.66 -22.11 8.36
N SER A 115 -8.80 -21.68 7.11
CA SER A 115 -7.89 -22.03 6.01
C SER A 115 -7.86 -20.94 4.95
N THR A 116 -6.79 -20.92 4.17
CA THR A 116 -6.60 -20.02 3.03
C THR A 116 -6.28 -20.81 1.77
N VAL A 117 -6.45 -20.18 0.61
CA VAL A 117 -6.07 -20.76 -0.69
C VAL A 117 -4.59 -20.59 -1.02
N PHE A 118 -3.84 -19.88 -0.17
CA PHE A 118 -2.40 -19.63 -0.34
C PHE A 118 -1.56 -20.68 0.38
N ASP A 119 -0.47 -21.09 -0.24
CA ASP A 119 0.55 -21.95 0.38
C ASP A 119 1.59 -21.07 1.07
N THR A 120 1.32 -20.75 2.34
CA THR A 120 2.15 -19.84 3.12
C THR A 120 3.18 -20.60 3.94
N GLN A 121 4.43 -20.20 3.80
CA GLN A 121 5.57 -20.68 4.58
C GLN A 121 6.06 -19.59 5.54
N GLU A 122 6.88 -19.98 6.52
CA GLU A 122 7.52 -19.06 7.44
C GLU A 122 9.01 -19.36 7.61
N VAL A 123 9.80 -18.31 7.82
CA VAL A 123 11.18 -18.39 8.35
C VAL A 123 11.13 -17.95 9.79
N CYS A 124 11.53 -18.80 10.72
CA CYS A 124 11.62 -18.50 12.15
C CYS A 124 13.06 -18.39 12.62
N VAL A 125 13.36 -17.43 13.48
CA VAL A 125 14.66 -17.25 14.15
C VAL A 125 14.46 -17.34 15.66
N TYR A 126 15.25 -18.20 16.31
CA TYR A 126 15.15 -18.47 17.75
C TYR A 126 16.46 -18.16 18.48
N ASP A 127 16.36 -17.52 19.64
CA ASP A 127 17.41 -17.44 20.68
C ASP A 127 17.07 -18.44 21.79
N GLY A 128 17.71 -19.62 21.77
CA GLY A 128 17.24 -20.78 22.52
C GLY A 128 15.82 -21.16 22.09
N ASP A 129 14.87 -21.20 23.03
CA ASP A 129 13.47 -21.51 22.78
C ASP A 129 12.61 -20.27 22.44
N ARG A 130 13.19 -19.06 22.54
CA ARG A 130 12.48 -17.82 22.31
C ARG A 130 12.44 -17.48 20.82
N LEU A 131 11.24 -17.38 20.24
CA LEU A 131 11.06 -16.82 18.90
C LEU A 131 11.34 -15.32 18.93
N ILE A 132 12.37 -14.88 18.17
CA ILE A 132 12.83 -13.48 18.10
C ILE A 132 12.56 -12.84 16.75
N ALA A 133 12.34 -13.62 15.69
CA ALA A 133 11.83 -13.10 14.42
C ALA A 133 11.08 -14.19 13.65
N VAL A 134 10.13 -13.75 12.83
CA VAL A 134 9.43 -14.60 11.86
C VAL A 134 9.12 -13.79 10.62
N SER A 135 9.28 -14.38 9.44
CA SER A 135 8.72 -13.83 8.21
C SER A 135 7.83 -14.84 7.51
N PHE A 136 6.85 -14.33 6.77
CA PHE A 136 5.87 -15.13 6.04
C PHE A 136 6.01 -14.86 4.54
N PHE A 137 5.91 -15.91 3.75
CA PHE A 137 5.97 -15.84 2.29
C PHE A 137 5.10 -16.92 1.64
N ASP A 138 4.54 -16.61 0.49
CA ASP A 138 3.71 -17.54 -0.27
C ASP A 138 4.48 -18.20 -1.39
N LEU A 139 4.08 -19.44 -1.69
CA LEU A 139 4.66 -20.24 -2.76
C LEU A 139 3.78 -20.25 -4.01
N GLY A 140 4.38 -19.93 -5.15
CA GLY A 140 3.95 -20.32 -6.47
C GLY A 140 4.70 -21.56 -6.95
N ASP A 141 4.50 -21.93 -8.21
CA ASP A 141 5.22 -23.02 -8.87
C ASP A 141 6.67 -22.60 -9.18
N ARG A 142 6.84 -21.46 -9.83
CA ARG A 142 8.13 -20.89 -10.24
C ARG A 142 8.47 -19.57 -9.54
N SER A 143 7.65 -19.14 -8.62
CA SER A 143 7.83 -17.88 -7.90
C SER A 143 7.49 -18.01 -6.43
N MET A 144 7.83 -16.99 -5.68
CA MET A 144 7.43 -16.81 -4.29
C MET A 144 7.32 -15.33 -3.96
N ALA A 145 6.48 -14.98 -3.00
CA ALA A 145 6.24 -13.61 -2.59
C ALA A 145 6.38 -13.44 -1.08
N SER A 146 7.24 -12.51 -0.66
CA SER A 146 7.36 -12.10 0.74
C SER A 146 6.13 -11.30 1.16
N LEU A 147 5.61 -11.56 2.36
CA LEU A 147 4.40 -10.91 2.89
C LEU A 147 4.74 -9.95 4.02
N LEU A 148 5.33 -10.46 5.08
CA LEU A 148 5.51 -9.75 6.33
C LEU A 148 6.72 -10.30 7.08
N ALA A 149 7.54 -9.42 7.68
CA ALA A 149 8.61 -9.80 8.58
C ALA A 149 8.42 -9.11 9.94
N LEU A 150 8.39 -9.91 11.00
CA LEU A 150 8.21 -9.48 12.37
C LEU A 150 9.48 -9.79 13.17
N PHE A 151 9.92 -8.88 14.02
CA PHE A 151 11.11 -9.13 14.86
C PHE A 151 11.02 -8.37 16.18
N ASP A 152 11.70 -8.91 17.19
CA ASP A 152 11.87 -8.29 18.49
C ASP A 152 12.94 -7.18 18.39
N GLU A 153 12.58 -5.95 18.78
CA GLU A 153 13.46 -4.77 18.71
C GLU A 153 14.73 -4.90 19.54
N ALA A 154 14.69 -5.67 20.62
CA ALA A 154 15.87 -5.95 21.42
C ALA A 154 17.02 -6.59 20.61
N TYR A 155 16.69 -7.13 19.41
CA TYR A 155 17.64 -7.75 18.48
C TYR A 155 17.87 -6.94 17.22
N SER A 156 17.53 -5.64 17.21
CA SER A 156 17.63 -4.74 16.04
C SER A 156 19.02 -4.72 15.40
N GLU A 157 20.09 -4.86 16.19
CA GLU A 157 21.48 -4.92 15.71
C GLU A 157 21.77 -6.07 14.73
N TYR A 158 20.92 -7.12 14.68
CA TYR A 158 21.06 -8.27 13.80
C TYR A 158 20.34 -8.09 12.47
N SER A 159 19.57 -7.01 12.27
CA SER A 159 18.79 -6.78 11.06
C SER A 159 17.90 -7.96 10.68
N LEU A 160 17.18 -8.53 11.68
CA LEU A 160 16.46 -9.81 11.55
C LEU A 160 15.38 -9.79 10.46
N GLY A 161 14.65 -8.67 10.28
CA GLY A 161 13.67 -8.57 9.19
C GLY A 161 14.30 -8.66 7.80
N TYR A 162 15.47 -8.07 7.59
CA TYR A 162 16.21 -8.22 6.35
C TYR A 162 16.84 -9.62 6.20
N TYR A 163 17.35 -10.18 7.31
CA TYR A 163 17.91 -11.51 7.34
C TYR A 163 16.89 -12.59 6.94
N THR A 164 15.65 -12.53 7.48
CA THR A 164 14.61 -13.50 7.12
C THR A 164 14.29 -13.45 5.63
N MET A 165 14.28 -12.26 5.03
CA MET A 165 14.12 -12.09 3.58
C MET A 165 15.28 -12.71 2.77
N LEU A 166 16.54 -12.64 3.27
CA LEU A 166 17.66 -13.37 2.66
C LEU A 166 17.45 -14.88 2.73
N LYS A 167 16.84 -15.39 3.80
CA LYS A 167 16.51 -16.82 3.93
C LYS A 167 15.39 -17.24 2.98
N GLU A 168 14.41 -16.37 2.73
CA GLU A 168 13.39 -16.59 1.70
C GLU A 168 14.04 -16.71 0.32
N VAL A 169 14.98 -15.81 -0.03
CA VAL A 169 15.75 -15.87 -1.29
C VAL A 169 16.51 -17.18 -1.41
N GLU A 170 17.25 -17.61 -0.36
CA GLU A 170 17.95 -18.90 -0.36
C GLU A 170 17.00 -20.08 -0.54
N TYR A 171 15.86 -20.07 0.17
CA TYR A 171 14.83 -21.11 0.02
C TYR A 171 14.31 -21.19 -1.42
N GLY A 172 14.03 -20.04 -2.04
CA GLY A 172 13.61 -19.97 -3.44
C GLY A 172 14.64 -20.61 -4.38
N GLN A 173 15.94 -20.31 -4.20
CA GLN A 173 17.03 -20.92 -4.99
C GLN A 173 17.11 -22.42 -4.77
N GLN A 174 17.09 -22.88 -3.51
CA GLN A 174 17.18 -24.32 -3.15
C GLN A 174 16.01 -25.14 -3.68
N THR A 175 14.83 -24.53 -3.81
CA THR A 175 13.61 -25.18 -4.31
C THR A 175 13.37 -24.95 -5.81
N GLY A 176 14.36 -24.38 -6.53
CA GLY A 176 14.34 -24.20 -7.98
C GLY A 176 13.37 -23.11 -8.47
N ARG A 177 12.93 -22.20 -7.62
CA ARG A 177 12.09 -21.06 -8.02
C ARG A 177 12.92 -20.01 -8.72
N ARG A 178 12.32 -19.40 -9.73
CA ARG A 178 12.98 -18.37 -10.52
C ARG A 178 12.76 -16.95 -9.99
N TRP A 179 11.55 -16.65 -9.52
CA TRP A 179 11.17 -15.29 -9.20
C TRP A 179 10.87 -15.09 -7.72
N PHE A 180 11.49 -14.08 -7.14
CA PHE A 180 11.18 -13.61 -5.80
C PHE A 180 10.56 -12.23 -5.86
N TYR A 181 9.39 -12.06 -5.28
CA TYR A 181 8.64 -10.80 -5.18
C TYR A 181 8.71 -10.28 -3.74
N PRO A 182 9.61 -9.33 -3.42
CA PRO A 182 9.70 -8.76 -2.07
C PRO A 182 8.58 -7.74 -1.78
N GLY A 183 7.58 -7.62 -2.64
CA GLY A 183 6.54 -6.63 -2.61
C GLY A 183 6.85 -5.44 -3.49
N TYR A 184 6.70 -4.22 -2.96
CA TYR A 184 6.89 -2.98 -3.71
C TYR A 184 7.87 -2.02 -3.01
N VAL A 185 8.32 -1.03 -3.75
CA VAL A 185 8.92 0.22 -3.28
C VAL A 185 8.05 1.39 -3.72
N LEU A 186 8.36 2.61 -3.27
CA LEU A 186 7.64 3.81 -3.68
C LEU A 186 8.42 4.57 -4.77
N ASP A 187 7.74 5.46 -5.49
CA ASP A 187 8.37 6.30 -6.51
C ASP A 187 9.26 7.41 -5.93
N LEU A 188 9.19 7.66 -4.63
CA LEU A 188 10.09 8.53 -3.87
C LEU A 188 10.79 7.74 -2.78
N PRO A 189 11.95 8.21 -2.27
CA PRO A 189 12.68 7.55 -1.19
C PRO A 189 11.80 7.24 0.02
N SER A 190 11.89 6.02 0.52
CA SER A 190 11.02 5.51 1.57
C SER A 190 11.68 4.44 2.42
N THR A 191 11.02 4.08 3.52
CA THR A 191 11.43 2.94 4.37
C THR A 191 11.40 1.59 3.66
N PHE A 192 10.76 1.50 2.47
CA PHE A 192 10.70 0.26 1.66
C PHE A 192 11.96 0.01 0.82
N ASP A 193 12.84 1.02 0.67
CA ASP A 193 14.00 0.98 -0.25
C ASP A 193 15.07 -0.05 0.16
N TYR A 194 15.03 -0.55 1.41
CA TYR A 194 15.91 -1.64 1.83
C TYR A 194 15.77 -2.90 0.97
N LYS A 195 14.61 -3.10 0.34
CA LYS A 195 14.34 -4.22 -0.56
C LYS A 195 15.21 -4.18 -1.82
N LEU A 196 15.55 -2.97 -2.30
CA LEU A 196 16.44 -2.77 -3.46
C LEU A 196 17.88 -3.28 -3.19
N LYS A 197 18.25 -3.41 -1.91
CA LYS A 197 19.57 -3.96 -1.52
C LYS A 197 19.68 -5.47 -1.71
N LEU A 198 18.59 -6.18 -2.03
CA LEU A 198 18.60 -7.61 -2.27
C LEU A 198 19.43 -7.98 -3.52
N GLY A 199 19.37 -7.18 -4.59
CA GLY A 199 20.09 -7.44 -5.82
C GLY A 199 19.63 -6.58 -6.99
N GLU A 200 19.91 -7.02 -8.21
CA GLU A 200 19.43 -6.35 -9.43
C GLU A 200 17.95 -6.60 -9.61
N MET A 201 17.15 -5.60 -9.24
CA MET A 201 15.70 -5.67 -9.30
C MET A 201 15.16 -5.39 -10.70
N GLU A 202 14.06 -6.06 -11.04
CA GLU A 202 13.14 -5.63 -12.07
C GLU A 202 11.93 -4.94 -11.45
N TYR A 203 11.32 -3.99 -12.17
CA TYR A 203 10.06 -3.36 -11.77
C TYR A 203 8.97 -3.58 -12.81
N TYR A 204 7.72 -3.57 -12.38
CA TYR A 204 6.56 -3.70 -13.24
C TYR A 204 6.23 -2.34 -13.87
N THR A 205 6.42 -2.22 -15.18
CA THR A 205 6.27 -0.96 -15.91
C THR A 205 4.80 -0.61 -16.17
N PRO A 206 4.45 0.65 -16.46
CA PRO A 206 3.11 1.05 -16.88
C PRO A 206 2.61 0.28 -18.12
N ASN A 207 3.53 -0.15 -18.98
CA ASN A 207 3.22 -0.97 -20.16
C ASN A 207 3.00 -2.47 -19.86
N LYS A 208 2.78 -2.81 -18.58
CA LYS A 208 2.52 -4.18 -18.09
C LYS A 208 3.63 -5.18 -18.44
N ARG A 209 4.87 -4.75 -18.38
CA ARG A 209 6.08 -5.57 -18.61
C ARG A 209 7.06 -5.39 -17.45
N TRP A 210 7.93 -6.35 -17.26
CA TRP A 210 9.04 -6.26 -16.32
C TRP A 210 10.26 -5.65 -17.01
N GLY A 211 10.85 -4.64 -16.39
CA GLY A 211 12.05 -3.96 -16.86
C GLY A 211 13.06 -3.78 -15.73
N LYS A 212 14.32 -3.52 -16.03
CA LYS A 212 15.35 -3.27 -15.01
C LYS A 212 14.99 -2.05 -14.19
N TYR A 213 15.07 -2.16 -12.86
CA TYR A 213 14.74 -1.07 -11.94
C TYR A 213 15.65 0.15 -12.13
N THR A 214 16.89 -0.03 -12.61
CA THR A 214 17.80 1.06 -12.97
C THR A 214 17.23 2.01 -14.03
N ASN A 215 16.25 1.57 -14.81
CA ASN A 215 15.56 2.37 -15.83
C ASN A 215 14.26 3.00 -15.30
N PHE A 216 13.96 2.84 -14.02
CA PHE A 216 12.78 3.47 -13.42
C PHE A 216 12.94 5.00 -13.42
N ASN A 217 11.95 5.68 -13.99
CA ASN A 217 11.85 7.13 -13.95
C ASN A 217 10.59 7.53 -13.17
N LYS A 218 10.79 8.18 -12.03
CA LYS A 218 9.70 8.65 -11.15
C LYS A 218 8.77 9.65 -11.83
N GLU A 219 9.26 10.42 -12.82
CA GLU A 219 8.45 11.41 -13.56
C GLU A 219 7.34 10.75 -14.41
N HIS A 220 7.50 9.47 -14.73
CA HIS A 220 6.48 8.69 -15.44
C HIS A 220 5.52 7.98 -14.47
N SER A 221 5.64 8.19 -13.17
CA SER A 221 4.77 7.56 -12.18
C SER A 221 3.40 8.22 -12.12
N VAL A 222 2.38 7.44 -11.73
CA VAL A 222 1.00 7.94 -11.59
C VAL A 222 0.93 9.04 -10.53
N ALA A 223 1.62 8.85 -9.39
CA ALA A 223 1.62 9.84 -8.33
C ALA A 223 2.36 11.13 -8.73
N HIS A 224 3.36 11.06 -9.62
CA HIS A 224 3.99 12.27 -10.15
C HIS A 224 2.99 13.12 -10.95
N ARG A 225 2.21 12.49 -11.84
CA ARG A 225 1.15 13.18 -12.59
C ARG A 225 0.12 13.79 -11.67
N LEU A 226 -0.36 13.01 -10.67
CA LEU A 226 -1.31 13.50 -9.68
C LEU A 226 -0.75 14.69 -8.91
N ARG A 227 0.47 14.59 -8.38
CA ARG A 227 1.12 15.70 -7.64
C ARG A 227 1.28 16.95 -8.54
N SER A 228 1.70 16.76 -9.79
CA SER A 228 1.85 17.88 -10.74
C SER A 228 0.52 18.57 -11.03
N ALA A 229 -0.56 17.80 -11.26
CA ALA A 229 -1.89 18.35 -11.48
C ALA A 229 -2.43 19.09 -10.24
N MET A 230 -2.25 18.53 -9.04
CA MET A 230 -2.67 19.19 -7.80
C MET A 230 -1.90 20.48 -7.52
N HIS A 231 -0.60 20.53 -7.82
CA HIS A 231 0.18 21.77 -7.71
C HIS A 231 -0.25 22.84 -8.76
N GLN A 232 -0.59 22.42 -9.98
CA GLN A 232 -1.16 23.33 -10.97
C GLN A 232 -2.50 23.91 -10.49
N LEU A 233 -3.37 23.06 -9.95
CA LEU A 233 -4.64 23.49 -9.37
C LEU A 233 -4.41 24.46 -8.20
N GLU A 234 -3.52 24.15 -7.28
CA GLU A 234 -3.18 25.02 -6.13
C GLU A 234 -2.69 26.39 -6.61
N GLY A 235 -1.81 26.41 -7.62
CA GLY A 235 -1.33 27.64 -8.23
C GLY A 235 -2.46 28.48 -8.81
N ALA A 236 -3.34 27.88 -9.59
CA ALA A 236 -4.50 28.56 -10.19
C ALA A 236 -5.49 29.11 -9.13
N LEU A 237 -5.80 28.31 -8.09
CA LEU A 237 -6.66 28.78 -7.00
C LEU A 237 -6.03 29.96 -6.23
N ARG A 238 -4.71 29.94 -6.04
CA ARG A 238 -3.98 31.04 -5.41
C ARG A 238 -4.01 32.34 -6.26
N GLU A 239 -3.87 32.23 -7.57
CA GLU A 239 -3.99 33.36 -8.50
C GLU A 239 -5.37 34.01 -8.42
N GLU A 240 -6.42 33.19 -8.30
CA GLU A 240 -7.81 33.64 -8.12
C GLU A 240 -8.13 34.07 -6.67
N LYS A 241 -7.13 34.03 -5.75
CA LYS A 241 -7.29 34.35 -4.31
C LYS A 241 -8.31 33.49 -3.58
N ILE A 242 -8.50 32.26 -4.05
CA ILE A 242 -9.38 31.27 -3.43
C ILE A 242 -8.59 30.53 -2.34
N GLN A 243 -9.07 30.63 -1.10
CA GLN A 243 -8.50 29.87 0.02
C GLN A 243 -9.03 28.45 0.00
N VAL A 244 -8.14 27.50 0.27
CA VAL A 244 -8.49 26.07 0.32
C VAL A 244 -7.77 25.40 1.48
N LYS A 245 -8.40 24.36 2.02
CA LYS A 245 -7.77 23.47 2.97
C LYS A 245 -7.39 22.16 2.28
N THR A 246 -6.17 21.69 2.53
CA THR A 246 -5.63 20.46 1.94
C THR A 246 -5.98 19.27 2.80
N TRP A 247 -6.46 18.19 2.16
CA TRP A 247 -6.74 16.94 2.80
C TRP A 247 -6.13 15.77 2.03
N TYR A 248 -5.49 14.86 2.77
CA TYR A 248 -5.10 13.54 2.27
C TYR A 248 -6.11 12.50 2.72
N TYR A 249 -6.46 11.59 1.81
CA TYR A 249 -7.53 10.62 2.03
C TYR A 249 -7.02 9.18 1.86
N PRO A 250 -6.66 8.47 2.96
CA PRO A 250 -6.08 7.14 2.89
C PRO A 250 -7.08 6.06 2.46
N TYR A 251 -8.40 6.27 2.64
CA TYR A 251 -9.44 5.30 2.25
C TYR A 251 -9.86 5.37 0.79
N PHE A 252 -9.20 6.16 -0.05
CA PHE A 252 -9.52 6.34 -1.46
C PHE A 252 -9.67 5.02 -2.24
N SER A 253 -8.96 3.95 -1.81
CA SER A 253 -9.03 2.63 -2.43
C SER A 253 -10.42 1.99 -2.36
N MET A 254 -11.24 2.37 -1.38
CA MET A 254 -12.63 1.90 -1.24
C MET A 254 -13.49 2.31 -2.45
N GLY A 255 -13.27 3.51 -2.99
CA GLY A 255 -13.97 4.01 -4.18
C GLY A 255 -13.64 3.26 -5.49
N TYR A 256 -12.60 2.41 -5.48
CA TYR A 256 -12.27 1.54 -6.62
C TYR A 256 -12.84 0.13 -6.50
N MET A 257 -13.43 -0.24 -5.37
CA MET A 257 -14.00 -1.58 -5.20
C MET A 257 -15.28 -1.71 -6.02
N PRO A 258 -15.48 -2.82 -6.77
CA PRO A 258 -16.60 -2.93 -7.72
C PRO A 258 -17.99 -2.73 -7.11
N LEU A 259 -18.19 -3.13 -5.85
CA LEU A 259 -19.49 -2.99 -5.15
C LEU A 259 -19.77 -1.55 -4.71
N TRP A 260 -18.76 -0.70 -4.61
CA TRP A 260 -18.84 0.65 -4.05
C TRP A 260 -18.28 1.71 -4.98
N LYS A 261 -18.00 1.31 -6.23
CA LYS A 261 -17.64 2.26 -7.28
C LYS A 261 -18.72 3.32 -7.41
N ASP A 262 -18.30 4.57 -7.55
CA ASP A 262 -19.16 5.75 -7.65
C ASP A 262 -19.92 6.14 -6.34
N ARG A 263 -19.80 5.34 -5.27
CA ARG A 263 -20.30 5.70 -3.95
C ARG A 263 -19.23 6.42 -3.13
N PHE A 264 -18.09 5.76 -2.91
CA PHE A 264 -17.04 6.29 -2.04
C PHE A 264 -16.04 7.16 -2.81
N LEU A 265 -15.53 8.19 -2.13
CA LEU A 265 -14.48 9.05 -2.66
C LEU A 265 -13.26 8.22 -3.05
N HIS A 266 -12.79 8.39 -4.30
CA HIS A 266 -11.64 7.67 -4.84
C HIS A 266 -10.40 8.55 -5.07
N LEU A 267 -10.45 9.81 -4.62
CA LEU A 267 -9.37 10.79 -4.75
C LEU A 267 -8.49 10.78 -3.49
N PRO A 268 -7.19 10.45 -3.58
CA PRO A 268 -6.33 10.36 -2.40
C PRO A 268 -5.84 11.70 -1.86
N TRP A 269 -6.05 12.77 -2.62
CA TRP A 269 -5.68 14.15 -2.27
C TRP A 269 -6.72 15.08 -2.82
N ILE A 270 -7.29 15.94 -1.95
CA ILE A 270 -8.31 16.92 -2.30
C ILE A 270 -8.04 18.28 -1.66
N PHE A 271 -8.61 19.32 -2.25
CA PHE A 271 -8.75 20.64 -1.65
C PHE A 271 -10.22 20.86 -1.27
N GLU A 272 -10.46 21.22 -0.03
CA GLU A 272 -11.75 21.72 0.46
C GLU A 272 -11.90 23.20 0.08
N LEU A 273 -13.00 23.54 -0.57
CA LEU A 273 -13.38 24.89 -0.93
C LEU A 273 -14.33 25.55 0.08
N GLY A 274 -14.97 24.73 0.93
CA GLY A 274 -15.94 25.15 1.94
C GLY A 274 -17.11 24.17 2.03
N HIS A 275 -18.17 24.61 2.70
CA HIS A 275 -19.38 23.82 2.92
C HIS A 275 -20.64 24.60 2.49
N ASP A 276 -21.65 23.87 2.06
CA ASP A 276 -23.02 24.32 1.88
C ASP A 276 -24.00 23.24 2.37
N LEU A 277 -25.28 23.36 2.00
CA LEU A 277 -26.34 22.43 2.42
C LEU A 277 -26.16 21.01 1.85
N ASP A 278 -25.44 20.89 0.74
CA ASP A 278 -25.16 19.60 0.07
C ASP A 278 -23.92 18.90 0.65
N GLY A 279 -23.12 19.58 1.51
CA GLY A 279 -21.95 19.02 2.19
C GLY A 279 -20.65 19.79 1.95
N MET A 280 -19.52 19.13 2.10
CA MET A 280 -18.18 19.67 1.82
C MET A 280 -17.97 19.75 0.31
N CYS A 281 -17.81 20.96 -0.23
CA CYS A 281 -17.40 21.17 -1.61
C CYS A 281 -15.89 20.91 -1.74
N ALA A 282 -15.50 19.88 -2.48
CA ALA A 282 -14.12 19.44 -2.61
C ALA A 282 -13.73 19.24 -4.07
N ILE A 283 -12.45 19.51 -4.37
CA ILE A 283 -11.85 19.29 -5.67
C ILE A 283 -10.58 18.46 -5.56
N GLY A 284 -10.38 17.53 -6.49
CA GLY A 284 -9.16 16.76 -6.62
C GLY A 284 -8.92 16.29 -8.05
N TYR A 285 -7.81 15.60 -8.28
CA TYR A 285 -7.43 15.10 -9.60
C TYR A 285 -7.58 13.59 -9.68
N CYS A 286 -8.38 13.12 -10.63
CA CYS A 286 -8.55 11.72 -10.98
C CYS A 286 -7.44 11.26 -11.93
N ALA A 287 -6.39 10.63 -11.39
CA ALA A 287 -5.25 10.16 -12.18
C ALA A 287 -5.58 8.98 -13.11
N GLU A 288 -6.74 8.33 -12.95
CA GLU A 288 -7.21 7.28 -13.85
C GLU A 288 -7.73 7.85 -15.17
N HIS A 289 -8.48 8.95 -15.10
CA HIS A 289 -9.17 9.54 -16.24
C HIS A 289 -8.55 10.85 -16.71
N ASP A 290 -7.48 11.30 -16.04
CA ASP A 290 -6.70 12.50 -16.42
C ASP A 290 -7.52 13.80 -16.41
N HIS A 291 -8.39 13.96 -15.40
CA HIS A 291 -9.24 15.14 -15.23
C HIS A 291 -9.42 15.52 -13.75
N TYR A 292 -9.88 16.75 -13.51
CA TYR A 292 -10.27 17.20 -12.18
C TYR A 292 -11.73 16.85 -11.90
N VAL A 293 -12.03 16.57 -10.62
CA VAL A 293 -13.38 16.24 -10.13
C VAL A 293 -13.73 17.24 -9.04
N LEU A 294 -14.78 18.00 -9.23
CA LEU A 294 -15.38 18.93 -8.27
C LEU A 294 -16.73 18.37 -7.84
N SER A 295 -16.89 18.08 -6.57
CA SER A 295 -18.11 17.46 -6.05
C SER A 295 -18.32 17.81 -4.58
N HIS A 296 -19.57 17.72 -4.12
CA HIS A 296 -19.81 17.57 -2.70
C HIS A 296 -19.40 16.19 -2.22
N ILE A 297 -18.87 16.13 -1.01
CA ILE A 297 -18.55 14.89 -0.32
C ILE A 297 -19.07 14.97 1.11
N ASN A 298 -19.46 13.81 1.65
CA ASN A 298 -20.01 13.70 2.99
C ASN A 298 -19.43 12.50 3.73
N PRO A 299 -19.30 12.53 5.07
CA PRO A 299 -18.96 11.35 5.84
C PRO A 299 -20.00 10.24 5.64
N CYS A 300 -19.55 9.00 5.45
CA CYS A 300 -20.43 7.84 5.34
C CYS A 300 -21.10 7.58 6.70
N PRO A 301 -22.45 7.58 6.81
CA PRO A 301 -23.14 7.37 8.08
C PRO A 301 -22.85 5.98 8.70
N ASP A 302 -22.62 4.98 7.86
CA ASP A 302 -22.47 3.58 8.24
C ASP A 302 -21.00 3.12 8.17
N GLU A 303 -20.02 4.03 8.29
CA GLU A 303 -18.59 3.74 8.05
C GLU A 303 -18.04 2.60 8.91
N GLN A 304 -18.57 2.38 10.13
CA GLN A 304 -18.17 1.26 11.01
C GLN A 304 -18.38 -0.13 10.39
N HIS A 305 -19.22 -0.25 9.36
CA HIS A 305 -19.42 -1.49 8.63
C HIS A 305 -18.35 -1.77 7.57
N PHE A 306 -17.52 -0.76 7.25
CA PHE A 306 -16.57 -0.80 6.15
C PHE A 306 -15.12 -0.66 6.60
N ILE A 307 -14.87 0.12 7.65
CA ILE A 307 -13.52 0.43 8.15
C ILE A 307 -13.43 0.18 9.66
N ASN A 308 -12.22 -0.15 10.12
CA ASN A 308 -11.96 -0.24 11.55
C ASN A 308 -11.86 1.16 12.15
N MET A 309 -12.80 1.50 13.02
CA MET A 309 -12.93 2.83 13.64
C MET A 309 -11.76 3.17 14.58
N GLU A 310 -11.08 2.18 15.17
CA GLU A 310 -9.88 2.46 15.98
C GLU A 310 -8.73 2.95 15.10
N GLN A 311 -8.58 2.36 13.93
CA GLN A 311 -7.58 2.80 12.95
C GLN A 311 -7.98 4.13 12.29
N ALA A 312 -9.27 4.39 12.09
CA ALA A 312 -9.75 5.67 11.59
C ALA A 312 -9.37 6.82 12.53
N ARG A 313 -9.42 6.60 13.86
CA ARG A 313 -9.03 7.60 14.86
C ARG A 313 -7.55 7.99 14.79
N GLU A 314 -6.66 7.08 14.37
CA GLU A 314 -5.24 7.39 14.18
C GLU A 314 -5.00 8.45 13.09
N PHE A 315 -5.92 8.57 12.11
CA PHE A 315 -5.88 9.61 11.09
C PHE A 315 -6.68 10.86 11.47
N GLY A 316 -7.65 10.75 12.39
CA GLY A 316 -8.63 11.79 12.67
C GLY A 316 -8.13 12.97 13.51
N ASP A 317 -7.06 12.81 14.27
CA ASP A 317 -6.48 13.89 15.11
C ASP A 317 -5.48 14.78 14.34
N ASP A 318 -5.11 14.38 13.12
CA ASP A 318 -4.26 15.17 12.24
C ASP A 318 -5.12 16.01 11.30
N GLN A 319 -5.01 17.34 11.38
CA GLN A 319 -5.72 18.30 10.51
C GLN A 319 -5.39 18.10 9.00
N THR A 320 -4.57 17.13 8.67
CA THR A 320 -4.09 16.83 7.33
C THR A 320 -4.84 15.66 6.68
N TYR A 321 -5.50 14.79 7.48
CA TYR A 321 -6.21 13.62 6.98
C TYR A 321 -7.73 13.71 7.13
N LEU A 322 -8.45 13.24 6.10
CA LEU A 322 -9.86 12.88 6.25
C LEU A 322 -9.94 11.51 6.94
N GLY A 323 -10.26 11.52 8.23
CA GLY A 323 -10.31 10.33 9.08
C GLY A 323 -11.59 9.50 8.93
N HIS A 324 -12.60 10.00 8.21
CA HIS A 324 -13.86 9.33 7.96
C HIS A 324 -13.90 8.71 6.55
N LEU A 325 -14.66 7.63 6.39
CA LEU A 325 -15.00 7.13 5.06
C LEU A 325 -15.94 8.15 4.38
N MET A 326 -15.52 8.68 3.24
CA MET A 326 -16.25 9.74 2.53
C MET A 326 -17.04 9.18 1.36
N GLU A 327 -18.28 9.63 1.22
CA GLU A 327 -19.16 9.37 0.07
C GLU A 327 -19.22 10.58 -0.86
N TYR A 328 -19.37 10.33 -2.15
CA TYR A 328 -19.76 11.37 -3.09
C TYR A 328 -21.19 11.82 -2.82
N GLY A 329 -21.37 13.13 -2.76
CA GLY A 329 -22.67 13.81 -2.74
C GLY A 329 -23.07 14.29 -4.13
N VAL A 330 -23.57 15.52 -4.22
CA VAL A 330 -23.99 16.12 -5.48
C VAL A 330 -22.77 16.45 -6.34
N PRO A 331 -22.65 15.88 -7.57
CA PRO A 331 -21.58 16.24 -8.49
C PRO A 331 -21.77 17.68 -9.00
N ILE A 332 -20.66 18.42 -9.15
CA ILE A 332 -20.68 19.80 -9.63
C ILE A 332 -20.08 19.89 -11.03
N ALA A 333 -18.86 19.39 -11.22
CA ALA A 333 -18.17 19.39 -12.50
C ALA A 333 -17.04 18.37 -12.58
N GLU A 334 -16.77 17.88 -13.78
CA GLU A 334 -15.58 17.11 -14.12
C GLU A 334 -14.98 17.69 -15.39
N GLY A 335 -13.66 17.70 -15.52
CA GLY A 335 -13.02 18.17 -16.76
C GLY A 335 -11.62 18.74 -16.56
N SER A 336 -11.21 19.58 -17.51
CA SER A 336 -9.95 20.30 -17.49
C SER A 336 -9.88 21.32 -16.35
N LEU A 337 -8.66 21.77 -16.02
CA LEU A 337 -8.45 22.81 -15.00
C LEU A 337 -9.32 24.06 -15.28
N THR A 338 -9.35 24.52 -16.52
CA THR A 338 -10.12 25.71 -16.91
C THR A 338 -11.63 25.54 -16.71
N GLU A 339 -12.15 24.35 -16.99
CA GLU A 339 -13.59 24.06 -16.81
C GLU A 339 -13.95 24.05 -15.32
N VAL A 340 -13.20 23.34 -14.49
CA VAL A 340 -13.52 23.25 -13.06
C VAL A 340 -13.35 24.61 -12.36
N LEU A 341 -12.37 25.43 -12.74
CA LEU A 341 -12.19 26.78 -12.18
C LEU A 341 -13.43 27.67 -12.43
N ARG A 342 -14.03 27.61 -13.62
CA ARG A 342 -15.30 28.34 -13.89
C ARG A 342 -16.44 27.90 -12.98
N HIS A 343 -16.54 26.60 -12.73
CA HIS A 343 -17.57 26.06 -11.81
C HIS A 343 -17.28 26.42 -10.35
N ILE A 344 -16.02 26.46 -9.93
CA ILE A 344 -15.64 26.94 -8.59
C ILE A 344 -16.04 28.40 -8.43
N GLN A 345 -15.71 29.27 -9.39
CA GLN A 345 -16.10 30.70 -9.35
C GLN A 345 -17.61 30.84 -9.24
N PHE A 346 -18.38 30.07 -10.02
CA PHE A 346 -19.86 30.08 -9.93
C PHE A 346 -20.34 29.60 -8.56
N TRP A 347 -19.81 28.50 -8.04
CA TRP A 347 -20.15 27.99 -6.69
C TRP A 347 -19.84 29.05 -5.63
N LEU A 348 -18.72 29.77 -5.74
CA LEU A 348 -18.35 30.84 -4.80
C LEU A 348 -19.27 32.03 -4.82
N THR A 349 -20.11 32.26 -5.83
CA THR A 349 -21.12 33.33 -5.85
C THR A 349 -22.38 33.01 -5.06
N ARG A 350 -22.62 31.75 -4.66
CA ARG A 350 -23.77 31.33 -3.86
C ARG A 350 -23.67 31.90 -2.45
N SER A 351 -24.81 32.24 -1.84
CA SER A 351 -24.88 32.90 -0.53
C SER A 351 -24.96 31.97 0.67
N ASP A 352 -25.14 30.69 0.45
CA ASP A 352 -25.40 29.64 1.45
C ASP A 352 -24.15 28.80 1.88
N LYS A 353 -22.96 29.34 1.64
CA LYS A 353 -21.70 28.63 1.89
C LYS A 353 -20.95 29.10 3.14
N ILE A 354 -20.17 28.20 3.72
CA ILE A 354 -19.17 28.45 4.76
C ILE A 354 -17.81 28.14 4.16
N LEU A 355 -16.91 29.12 4.09
CA LEU A 355 -15.55 28.94 3.55
C LEU A 355 -14.61 28.33 4.61
N PRO A 356 -13.53 27.63 4.21
CA PRO A 356 -12.54 27.11 5.14
C PRO A 356 -11.84 28.27 5.88
N ALA A 357 -11.50 28.01 7.14
CA ALA A 357 -10.80 28.97 8.01
C ALA A 357 -9.31 29.08 7.66
#